data_e39e86400d356a7aae56b02d7ca04547
#
_entry.id   e39e86400d356a7aae56b02d7ca04547
#
_cell.length_a   1.000
_cell.length_b   1.000
_cell.length_c   1.000
_cell.angle_alpha   90.00
_cell.angle_beta   90.00
_cell.angle_gamma   90.00
#
_symmetry.space_group_name_H-M   'P 1'
#
loop_
_entity.id
_entity.type
_entity.pdbx_description
1 polymer ?
#
loop_
_entity_poly.entity_id
_entity_poly.type
_entity_poly.pdbx_seq_one_letter_code
_entity_poly.pdbx_strand_id
1 'polypeptide(L)'
;MTKAELQTRQTIVRLLSSMASAKEISQYLKRFSQLDAKRFAVVKVGGAVLRDDLEALTSSLAFLQDVGLTPIVIHGAGPQLDEALSAAGIDKQTVNGLRVTSPEALAIVRRVFHAQNLRLVEALQQGDARATSIVSGVFEADYLDRDTYGLVGEVRRVELAPIEASLQAGSIPVIASLGETIGGQILNINADFAANELVQVLQPYKIVFLTGTGGLLDGEGQVIDSINLSTEYEHLIAQPWINGGMRLKIEQIKALLDTLPLTSSVSITQPAELAKELFTHKGS
;
A
#
# COMPACT_ATOMS: atom_id res chain seq x y z
N MET A 1 28.92 -5.51 -1.47
CA MET A 1 28.58 -5.56 -0.04
C MET A 1 29.85 -5.38 0.78
N THR A 2 29.90 -4.36 1.61
CA THR A 2 31.03 -4.09 2.51
C THR A 2 30.99 -5.03 3.72
N LYS A 3 32.12 -5.14 4.45
CA LYS A 3 32.21 -5.97 5.67
C LYS A 3 31.24 -5.45 6.77
N ALA A 4 30.99 -4.14 6.81
CA ALA A 4 30.03 -3.51 7.72
C ALA A 4 28.58 -3.89 7.37
N GLU A 5 28.21 -3.84 6.10
CA GLU A 5 26.89 -4.29 5.60
C GLU A 5 26.62 -5.76 5.92
N LEU A 6 27.64 -6.61 5.77
CA LEU A 6 27.52 -8.04 6.11
C LEU A 6 27.29 -8.25 7.61
N GLN A 7 27.97 -7.46 8.45
CA GLN A 7 27.87 -7.54 9.91
C GLN A 7 26.54 -7.00 10.43
N THR A 8 26.05 -5.92 9.86
CA THR A 8 24.71 -5.36 10.11
C THR A 8 23.63 -6.38 9.73
N ARG A 9 23.70 -6.96 8.53
CA ARG A 9 22.79 -8.01 8.08
C ARG A 9 22.78 -9.22 9.01
N GLN A 10 23.95 -9.68 9.49
CA GLN A 10 24.03 -10.79 10.45
C GLN A 10 23.42 -10.45 11.82
N THR A 11 23.58 -9.22 12.28
CA THR A 11 22.99 -8.75 13.54
C THR A 11 21.46 -8.67 13.42
N ILE A 12 20.96 -8.19 12.30
CA ILE A 12 19.53 -8.11 12.01
C ILE A 12 18.92 -9.52 11.89
N VAL A 13 19.61 -10.44 11.20
CA VAL A 13 19.18 -11.85 11.15
C VAL A 13 19.08 -12.46 12.56
N ARG A 14 20.01 -12.14 13.46
CA ARG A 14 19.94 -12.59 14.86
C ARG A 14 18.78 -11.98 15.62
N LEU A 15 18.48 -10.70 15.42
CA LEU A 15 17.34 -10.04 16.05
C LEU A 15 16.01 -10.60 15.54
N LEU A 16 15.88 -10.78 14.23
CA LEU A 16 14.73 -11.42 13.63
C LEU A 16 14.56 -12.88 14.09
N SER A 17 15.65 -13.59 14.36
CA SER A 17 15.64 -14.96 14.88
C SER A 17 15.07 -15.08 16.29
N SER A 18 14.94 -13.97 17.03
CA SER A 18 14.19 -13.95 18.29
C SER A 18 12.68 -13.86 18.10
N MET A 19 12.25 -13.47 16.90
CA MET A 19 10.82 -13.24 16.54
C MET A 19 10.23 -14.35 15.66
N ALA A 20 11.07 -15.05 14.89
CA ALA A 20 10.72 -16.21 14.09
C ALA A 20 11.90 -17.19 14.06
N SER A 21 11.72 -18.45 13.65
CA SER A 21 12.83 -19.38 13.63
C SER A 21 13.96 -18.90 12.71
N ALA A 22 15.21 -18.98 13.14
CA ALA A 22 16.40 -18.58 12.36
C ALA A 22 16.44 -19.28 10.98
N LYS A 23 15.86 -20.48 10.89
CA LYS A 23 15.75 -21.26 9.66
C LYS A 23 14.77 -20.63 8.68
N GLU A 24 13.62 -20.17 9.15
CA GLU A 24 12.62 -19.48 8.32
C GLU A 24 13.19 -18.17 7.77
N ILE A 25 13.76 -17.35 8.63
CA ILE A 25 14.37 -16.07 8.22
C ILE A 25 15.48 -16.29 7.20
N SER A 26 16.37 -17.28 7.43
CA SER A 26 17.45 -17.60 6.50
C SER A 26 16.92 -18.12 5.15
N GLN A 27 15.85 -18.90 5.16
CA GLN A 27 15.18 -19.35 3.93
C GLN A 27 14.52 -18.19 3.18
N TYR A 28 13.88 -17.27 3.89
CA TYR A 28 13.30 -16.05 3.30
C TYR A 28 14.36 -15.15 2.70
N LEU A 29 15.40 -14.81 3.44
CA LEU A 29 16.49 -13.99 2.92
C LEU A 29 17.19 -14.65 1.71
N LYS A 30 17.36 -15.97 1.73
CA LYS A 30 17.90 -16.71 0.57
C LYS A 30 16.94 -16.67 -0.61
N ARG A 31 15.64 -16.84 -0.37
CA ARG A 31 14.61 -16.76 -1.40
C ARG A 31 14.57 -15.34 -2.00
N PHE A 32 14.54 -14.31 -1.16
CA PHE A 32 14.51 -12.92 -1.61
C PHE A 32 15.81 -12.45 -2.26
N SER A 33 16.98 -12.97 -1.89
CA SER A 33 18.23 -12.66 -2.58
C SER A 33 18.34 -13.26 -3.98
N GLN A 34 17.50 -14.24 -4.33
CA GLN A 34 17.42 -14.87 -5.65
C GLN A 34 16.24 -14.32 -6.49
N LEU A 35 15.36 -13.51 -5.89
CA LEU A 35 14.21 -12.95 -6.56
C LEU A 35 14.56 -11.62 -7.23
N ASP A 36 13.80 -11.29 -8.26
CA ASP A 36 13.81 -9.95 -8.83
C ASP A 36 13.42 -8.94 -7.73
N ALA A 37 14.39 -8.13 -7.30
CA ALA A 37 14.19 -7.13 -6.23
C ALA A 37 13.03 -6.16 -6.54
N LYS A 38 12.71 -5.96 -7.81
CA LYS A 38 11.58 -5.15 -8.28
C LYS A 38 10.21 -5.72 -7.90
N ARG A 39 10.14 -7.02 -7.60
CA ARG A 39 8.90 -7.75 -7.30
C ARG A 39 8.78 -8.15 -5.83
N PHE A 40 9.59 -7.58 -4.94
CA PHE A 40 9.61 -7.98 -3.54
C PHE A 40 8.26 -7.79 -2.88
N ALA A 41 7.82 -6.55 -2.73
CA ALA A 41 6.57 -6.24 -2.04
C ALA A 41 5.94 -4.94 -2.53
N VAL A 42 4.60 -4.92 -2.54
CA VAL A 42 3.79 -3.70 -2.61
C VAL A 42 3.12 -3.48 -1.25
N VAL A 43 3.32 -2.30 -0.68
CA VAL A 43 2.73 -1.88 0.60
C VAL A 43 1.73 -0.75 0.33
N LYS A 44 0.45 -1.05 0.49
CA LYS A 44 -0.60 -0.03 0.40
C LYS A 44 -0.83 0.58 1.78
N VAL A 45 -0.71 1.90 1.86
CA VAL A 45 -0.83 2.67 3.10
C VAL A 45 -2.14 3.47 3.10
N GLY A 46 -2.99 3.23 4.08
CA GLY A 46 -4.20 4.03 4.29
C GLY A 46 -3.87 5.44 4.80
N GLY A 47 -4.72 6.44 4.48
CA GLY A 47 -4.53 7.81 4.97
C GLY A 47 -4.54 7.93 6.50
N ALA A 48 -5.31 7.09 7.20
CA ALA A 48 -5.30 7.04 8.67
C ALA A 48 -3.91 6.63 9.21
N VAL A 49 -3.26 5.66 8.59
CA VAL A 49 -1.87 5.26 8.95
C VAL A 49 -0.90 6.43 8.79
N LEU A 50 -1.00 7.19 7.69
CA LEU A 50 -0.16 8.38 7.50
C LEU A 50 -0.40 9.45 8.57
N ARG A 51 -1.62 9.56 9.09
CA ARG A 51 -1.97 10.53 10.13
C ARG A 51 -1.47 10.09 11.50
N ASP A 52 -1.75 8.85 11.88
CA ASP A 52 -1.70 8.37 13.26
C ASP A 52 -0.46 7.50 13.56
N ASP A 53 0.10 6.79 12.55
CA ASP A 53 1.14 5.77 12.74
C ASP A 53 2.38 6.00 11.86
N LEU A 54 2.66 7.26 11.51
CA LEU A 54 3.74 7.60 10.56
C LEU A 54 5.12 7.13 11.04
N GLU A 55 5.42 7.28 12.33
CA GLU A 55 6.70 6.89 12.92
C GLU A 55 6.91 5.36 12.84
N ALA A 56 5.89 4.57 13.20
CA ALA A 56 5.95 3.12 13.10
C ALA A 56 6.09 2.65 11.64
N LEU A 57 5.40 3.32 10.70
CA LEU A 57 5.51 3.06 9.28
C LEU A 57 6.93 3.31 8.77
N THR A 58 7.48 4.49 9.04
CA THR A 58 8.80 4.88 8.54
C THR A 58 9.92 4.04 9.15
N SER A 59 9.84 3.71 10.44
CA SER A 59 10.77 2.81 11.11
C SER A 59 10.77 1.41 10.48
N SER A 60 9.59 0.86 10.18
CA SER A 60 9.48 -0.45 9.53
C SER A 60 10.00 -0.44 8.09
N LEU A 61 9.72 0.61 7.31
CA LEU A 61 10.19 0.74 5.93
C LEU A 61 11.71 0.97 5.86
N ALA A 62 12.28 1.81 6.76
CA ALA A 62 13.71 2.03 6.88
C ALA A 62 14.43 0.72 7.22
N PHE A 63 13.94 -0.02 8.22
CA PHE A 63 14.48 -1.33 8.59
C PHE A 63 14.50 -2.30 7.40
N LEU A 64 13.44 -2.36 6.58
CA LEU A 64 13.41 -3.20 5.38
C LEU A 64 14.50 -2.81 4.39
N GLN A 65 14.69 -1.51 4.15
CA GLN A 65 15.74 -1.01 3.26
C GLN A 65 17.15 -1.35 3.79
N ASP A 66 17.39 -1.22 5.09
CA ASP A 66 18.66 -1.57 5.74
C ASP A 66 19.03 -3.05 5.57
N VAL A 67 18.02 -3.94 5.54
CA VAL A 67 18.25 -5.37 5.25
C VAL A 67 18.33 -5.68 3.75
N GLY A 68 18.26 -4.67 2.89
CA GLY A 68 18.36 -4.79 1.44
C GLY A 68 17.05 -5.15 0.73
N LEU A 69 15.91 -4.93 1.38
CA LEU A 69 14.58 -5.14 0.83
C LEU A 69 13.90 -3.78 0.61
N THR A 70 13.59 -3.46 -0.63
CA THR A 70 12.99 -2.17 -0.99
C THR A 70 11.55 -2.39 -1.45
N PRO A 71 10.54 -2.18 -0.58
CA PRO A 71 9.14 -2.28 -0.97
C PRO A 71 8.71 -1.08 -1.84
N ILE A 72 7.69 -1.29 -2.65
CA ILE A 72 6.99 -0.24 -3.37
C ILE A 72 5.84 0.23 -2.48
N VAL A 73 5.78 1.52 -2.18
CA VAL A 73 4.74 2.10 -1.32
C VAL A 73 3.73 2.85 -2.17
N ILE A 74 2.44 2.55 -2.00
CA ILE A 74 1.35 3.33 -2.57
C ILE A 74 0.44 3.82 -1.44
N HIS A 75 0.05 5.09 -1.46
CA HIS A 75 -0.74 5.66 -0.38
C HIS A 75 -2.02 6.34 -0.83
N GLY A 76 -3.02 6.32 0.05
CA GLY A 76 -4.20 7.16 0.01
C GLY A 76 -4.09 8.35 0.99
N ALA A 77 -5.11 9.20 1.01
CA ALA A 77 -5.18 10.38 1.90
C ALA A 77 -6.61 10.68 2.37
N GLY A 78 -7.43 9.64 2.58
CA GLY A 78 -8.87 9.81 2.86
C GLY A 78 -9.20 10.79 3.99
N PRO A 79 -8.72 10.60 5.24
CA PRO A 79 -8.98 11.49 6.35
C PRO A 79 -8.49 12.92 6.11
N GLN A 80 -7.28 13.07 5.55
CA GLN A 80 -6.71 14.40 5.25
C GLN A 80 -7.48 15.13 4.15
N LEU A 81 -8.05 14.37 3.20
CA LEU A 81 -8.96 14.94 2.18
C LEU A 81 -10.27 15.38 2.81
N ASP A 82 -10.84 14.58 3.74
CA ASP A 82 -12.08 14.95 4.43
C ASP A 82 -11.90 16.25 5.21
N GLU A 83 -10.80 16.39 5.94
CA GLU A 83 -10.46 17.60 6.68
C GLU A 83 -10.27 18.82 5.76
N ALA A 84 -9.52 18.65 4.68
CA ALA A 84 -9.21 19.75 3.75
C ALA A 84 -10.43 20.21 2.94
N LEU A 85 -11.32 19.30 2.54
CA LEU A 85 -12.55 19.62 1.84
C LEU A 85 -13.54 20.32 2.80
N SER A 86 -13.69 19.81 4.03
CA SER A 86 -14.53 20.45 5.06
C SER A 86 -14.06 21.87 5.37
N ALA A 87 -12.74 22.08 5.52
CA ALA A 87 -12.16 23.40 5.73
C ALA A 87 -12.38 24.38 4.56
N ALA A 88 -12.58 23.86 3.35
CA ALA A 88 -12.91 24.63 2.15
C ALA A 88 -14.43 24.80 1.95
N GLY A 89 -15.28 24.28 2.85
CA GLY A 89 -16.73 24.33 2.72
C GLY A 89 -17.29 23.42 1.63
N ILE A 90 -16.53 22.39 1.23
CA ILE A 90 -16.97 21.40 0.23
C ILE A 90 -17.44 20.15 0.94
N ASP A 91 -18.72 19.82 0.77
CA ASP A 91 -19.32 18.65 1.38
C ASP A 91 -18.77 17.36 0.78
N LYS A 92 -18.47 16.40 1.66
CA LYS A 92 -18.10 15.06 1.24
C LYS A 92 -19.28 14.34 0.62
N GLN A 93 -19.15 13.99 -0.65
CA GLN A 93 -20.10 13.15 -1.37
C GLN A 93 -19.44 11.81 -1.73
N THR A 94 -20.14 10.71 -1.47
CA THR A 94 -19.68 9.35 -1.80
C THR A 94 -20.79 8.58 -2.49
N VAL A 95 -20.45 7.89 -3.56
CA VAL A 95 -21.33 6.96 -4.27
C VAL A 95 -20.61 5.62 -4.34
N ASN A 96 -21.27 4.54 -3.91
CA ASN A 96 -20.71 3.18 -3.87
C ASN A 96 -19.32 3.11 -3.17
N GLY A 97 -19.13 3.89 -2.10
CA GLY A 97 -17.86 3.94 -1.36
C GLY A 97 -16.75 4.77 -2.03
N LEU A 98 -16.97 5.32 -3.23
CA LEU A 98 -16.03 6.19 -3.92
C LEU A 98 -16.40 7.67 -3.72
N ARG A 99 -15.38 8.51 -3.54
CA ARG A 99 -15.56 9.95 -3.36
C ARG A 99 -15.86 10.62 -4.70
N VAL A 100 -17.01 11.29 -4.80
CA VAL A 100 -17.29 12.18 -5.93
C VAL A 100 -16.30 13.35 -5.89
N THR A 101 -15.70 13.69 -7.04
CA THR A 101 -14.62 14.67 -7.12
C THR A 101 -14.97 15.74 -8.17
N SER A 102 -15.44 16.89 -7.72
CA SER A 102 -15.66 18.07 -8.59
C SER A 102 -14.33 18.70 -9.01
N PRO A 103 -14.30 19.60 -10.00
CA PRO A 103 -13.09 20.35 -10.35
C PRO A 103 -12.47 21.13 -9.17
N GLU A 104 -13.29 21.74 -8.32
CA GLU A 104 -12.87 22.45 -7.12
C GLU A 104 -12.28 21.48 -6.08
N ALA A 105 -12.95 20.33 -5.88
CA ALA A 105 -12.45 19.27 -5.02
C ALA A 105 -11.13 18.70 -5.51
N LEU A 106 -10.94 18.53 -6.85
CA LEU A 106 -9.71 17.99 -7.41
C LEU A 106 -8.49 18.89 -7.11
N ALA A 107 -8.64 20.20 -7.10
CA ALA A 107 -7.55 21.11 -6.73
C ALA A 107 -7.06 20.84 -5.30
N ILE A 108 -7.98 20.57 -4.38
CA ILE A 108 -7.67 20.18 -2.98
C ILE A 108 -7.07 18.78 -2.94
N VAL A 109 -7.65 17.82 -3.66
CA VAL A 109 -7.15 16.43 -3.75
C VAL A 109 -5.67 16.44 -4.16
N ARG A 110 -5.32 17.12 -5.24
CA ARG A 110 -3.92 17.23 -5.71
C ARG A 110 -3.00 17.78 -4.62
N ARG A 111 -3.37 18.90 -4.02
CA ARG A 111 -2.57 19.53 -2.95
C ARG A 111 -2.37 18.59 -1.76
N VAL A 112 -3.41 17.91 -1.32
CA VAL A 112 -3.35 16.99 -0.17
C VAL A 112 -2.48 15.78 -0.50
N PHE A 113 -2.64 15.17 -1.68
CA PHE A 113 -1.80 14.03 -2.07
C PHE A 113 -0.33 14.41 -2.17
N HIS A 114 0.00 15.55 -2.78
CA HIS A 114 1.39 16.04 -2.83
C HIS A 114 1.96 16.28 -1.43
N ALA A 115 1.19 16.92 -0.53
CA ALA A 115 1.63 17.18 0.84
C ALA A 115 1.85 15.88 1.63
N GLN A 116 0.95 14.91 1.53
CA GLN A 116 1.08 13.64 2.25
C GLN A 116 2.22 12.78 1.67
N ASN A 117 2.40 12.77 0.35
CA ASN A 117 3.52 12.08 -0.29
C ASN A 117 4.86 12.65 0.17
N LEU A 118 5.02 13.97 0.12
CA LEU A 118 6.23 14.65 0.57
C LEU A 118 6.48 14.41 2.06
N ARG A 119 5.46 14.51 2.91
CA ARG A 119 5.55 14.23 4.34
C ARG A 119 6.09 12.83 4.63
N LEU A 120 5.62 11.81 3.90
CA LEU A 120 6.10 10.43 4.07
C LEU A 120 7.55 10.30 3.60
N VAL A 121 7.91 10.89 2.46
CA VAL A 121 9.29 10.89 1.95
C VAL A 121 10.25 11.57 2.91
N GLU A 122 9.90 12.76 3.41
CA GLU A 122 10.72 13.49 4.40
C GLU A 122 10.90 12.70 5.70
N ALA A 123 9.83 12.07 6.19
CA ALA A 123 9.91 11.25 7.40
C ALA A 123 10.79 10.00 7.21
N LEU A 124 10.76 9.36 6.03
CA LEU A 124 11.68 8.28 5.67
C LEU A 124 13.14 8.78 5.63
N GLN A 125 13.39 9.94 5.01
CA GLN A 125 14.73 10.53 4.92
C GLN A 125 15.29 10.95 6.30
N GLN A 126 14.44 11.41 7.21
CA GLN A 126 14.83 11.69 8.60
C GLN A 126 15.22 10.42 9.37
N GLY A 127 14.71 9.26 8.97
CA GLY A 127 15.09 7.94 9.46
C GLY A 127 16.22 7.27 8.64
N ASP A 128 17.04 8.06 7.92
CA ASP A 128 18.16 7.63 7.07
C ASP A 128 17.76 6.69 5.91
N ALA A 129 16.47 6.54 5.63
CA ALA A 129 15.98 5.76 4.49
C ALA A 129 15.97 6.61 3.22
N ARG A 130 16.32 6.00 2.09
CA ARG A 130 16.23 6.65 0.77
C ARG A 130 14.83 6.44 0.20
N ALA A 131 14.12 7.51 -0.10
CA ALA A 131 12.78 7.47 -0.66
C ALA A 131 12.63 8.46 -1.82
N THR A 132 11.80 8.12 -2.80
CA THR A 132 11.50 8.94 -3.99
C THR A 132 10.01 9.23 -4.05
N SER A 133 9.65 10.51 -4.12
CA SER A 133 8.26 10.95 -4.33
C SER A 133 7.84 10.71 -5.78
N ILE A 134 6.74 10.00 -5.97
CA ILE A 134 6.12 9.75 -7.29
C ILE A 134 4.64 10.12 -7.21
N VAL A 135 4.30 11.30 -7.72
CA VAL A 135 2.94 11.84 -7.65
C VAL A 135 2.20 11.85 -8.98
N SER A 136 2.88 11.45 -10.07
CA SER A 136 2.35 11.34 -11.42
C SER A 136 3.18 10.37 -12.27
N GLY A 137 2.68 10.04 -13.48
CA GLY A 137 3.41 9.23 -14.47
C GLY A 137 3.42 7.72 -14.19
N VAL A 138 2.64 7.23 -13.22
CA VAL A 138 2.47 5.79 -12.96
C VAL A 138 1.14 5.29 -13.50
N PHE A 139 0.05 6.02 -13.29
CA PHE A 139 -1.28 5.58 -13.66
C PHE A 139 -1.84 6.40 -14.82
N GLU A 140 -1.91 5.82 -16.02
CA GLU A 140 -2.76 6.32 -17.09
C GLU A 140 -4.19 5.87 -16.81
N ALA A 141 -5.13 6.81 -16.84
CA ALA A 141 -6.51 6.56 -16.41
C ALA A 141 -7.52 7.21 -17.35
N ASP A 142 -8.69 6.62 -17.43
CA ASP A 142 -9.90 7.23 -18.00
C ASP A 142 -10.86 7.66 -16.88
N TYR A 143 -11.86 8.47 -17.23
CA TYR A 143 -12.96 8.74 -16.29
C TYR A 143 -13.71 7.45 -15.99
N LEU A 144 -13.90 7.15 -14.70
CA LEU A 144 -14.70 6.00 -14.28
C LEU A 144 -16.16 6.12 -14.75
N ASP A 145 -16.80 7.22 -14.42
CA ASP A 145 -18.07 7.72 -14.93
C ASP A 145 -18.14 9.20 -14.54
N ARG A 146 -17.98 10.07 -15.55
CA ARG A 146 -17.84 11.50 -15.32
C ARG A 146 -19.12 12.14 -14.77
N ASP A 147 -20.27 11.64 -15.17
CA ASP A 147 -21.56 12.20 -14.73
C ASP A 147 -21.86 11.84 -13.27
N THR A 148 -21.49 10.63 -12.84
CA THR A 148 -21.73 10.13 -11.49
C THR A 148 -20.63 10.56 -10.51
N TYR A 149 -19.34 10.45 -10.91
CA TYR A 149 -18.21 10.61 -9.98
C TYR A 149 -17.37 11.85 -10.23
N GLY A 150 -17.62 12.58 -11.35
CA GLY A 150 -16.80 13.73 -11.74
C GLY A 150 -15.39 13.33 -12.18
N LEU A 151 -14.38 13.88 -11.53
CA LEU A 151 -12.96 13.69 -11.87
C LEU A 151 -12.34 12.50 -11.09
N VAL A 152 -13.04 11.37 -11.10
CA VAL A 152 -12.55 10.09 -10.57
C VAL A 152 -12.09 9.22 -11.73
N GLY A 153 -10.92 8.58 -11.57
CA GLY A 153 -10.30 7.76 -12.60
C GLY A 153 -10.40 6.27 -12.34
N GLU A 154 -10.49 5.53 -13.45
CA GLU A 154 -10.23 4.11 -13.57
C GLU A 154 -8.91 3.90 -14.29
N VAL A 155 -7.99 3.13 -13.71
CA VAL A 155 -6.67 2.87 -14.31
C VAL A 155 -6.82 2.04 -15.58
N ARG A 156 -6.18 2.47 -16.66
CA ARG A 156 -6.12 1.74 -17.94
C ARG A 156 -4.76 1.12 -18.18
N ARG A 157 -3.72 1.80 -17.70
CA ARG A 157 -2.35 1.31 -17.85
C ARG A 157 -1.49 1.75 -16.68
N VAL A 158 -0.57 0.89 -16.28
CA VAL A 158 0.43 1.18 -15.26
C VAL A 158 1.81 1.30 -15.93
N GLU A 159 2.47 2.44 -15.74
CA GLU A 159 3.83 2.70 -16.19
C GLU A 159 4.82 2.37 -15.08
N LEU A 160 5.64 1.35 -15.28
CA LEU A 160 6.60 0.90 -14.28
C LEU A 160 7.92 1.71 -14.30
N ALA A 161 8.21 2.45 -15.35
CA ALA A 161 9.49 3.14 -15.51
C ALA A 161 9.86 4.08 -14.34
N PRO A 162 8.97 4.92 -13.78
CA PRO A 162 9.29 5.74 -12.62
C PRO A 162 9.61 4.91 -11.36
N ILE A 163 8.90 3.79 -11.17
CA ILE A 163 9.10 2.87 -10.06
C ILE A 163 10.46 2.17 -10.20
N GLU A 164 10.75 1.64 -11.39
CA GLU A 164 12.01 0.97 -11.69
C GLU A 164 13.22 1.89 -11.52
N ALA A 165 13.12 3.14 -11.97
CA ALA A 165 14.18 4.13 -11.79
C ALA A 165 14.46 4.41 -10.31
N SER A 166 13.41 4.50 -9.48
CA SER A 166 13.54 4.65 -8.02
C SER A 166 14.23 3.44 -7.40
N LEU A 167 13.78 2.22 -7.72
CA LEU A 167 14.36 0.98 -7.21
C LEU A 167 15.82 0.80 -7.63
N GLN A 168 16.17 1.12 -8.89
CA GLN A 168 17.55 1.10 -9.40
C GLN A 168 18.46 2.09 -8.65
N ALA A 169 17.93 3.23 -8.23
CA ALA A 169 18.63 4.19 -7.38
C ALA A 169 18.74 3.74 -5.90
N GLY A 170 18.21 2.55 -5.55
CA GLY A 170 18.16 2.05 -4.17
C GLY A 170 17.22 2.85 -3.28
N SER A 171 16.16 3.41 -3.85
CA SER A 171 15.22 4.30 -3.18
C SER A 171 13.84 3.67 -3.10
N ILE A 172 13.13 3.83 -1.98
CA ILE A 172 11.74 3.39 -1.81
C ILE A 172 10.85 4.28 -2.67
N PRO A 173 10.17 3.76 -3.72
CA PRO A 173 9.20 4.54 -4.47
C PRO A 173 7.94 4.77 -3.62
N VAL A 174 7.57 6.02 -3.41
CA VAL A 174 6.36 6.44 -2.68
C VAL A 174 5.37 7.03 -3.68
N ILE A 175 4.31 6.30 -3.98
CA ILE A 175 3.38 6.57 -5.07
C ILE A 175 2.08 7.13 -4.53
N ALA A 176 1.63 8.27 -5.04
CA ALA A 176 0.29 8.80 -4.78
C ALA A 176 -0.75 8.12 -5.67
N SER A 177 -1.96 7.88 -5.17
CA SER A 177 -3.08 7.31 -5.96
C SER A 177 -3.78 8.40 -6.81
N LEU A 178 -3.00 9.02 -7.69
CA LEU A 178 -3.46 9.96 -8.72
C LEU A 178 -3.14 9.36 -10.10
N GLY A 179 -4.04 9.54 -11.03
CA GLY A 179 -3.81 9.19 -12.43
C GLY A 179 -3.99 10.36 -13.35
N GLU A 180 -3.63 10.17 -14.61
CA GLU A 180 -3.80 11.18 -15.64
C GLU A 180 -4.34 10.57 -16.93
N THR A 181 -5.22 11.29 -17.58
CA THR A 181 -5.68 10.89 -18.93
C THR A 181 -4.58 11.15 -19.95
N ILE A 182 -4.70 10.55 -21.14
CA ILE A 182 -3.81 10.86 -22.29
C ILE A 182 -3.76 12.37 -22.56
N GLY A 183 -4.85 13.11 -22.30
CA GLY A 183 -4.91 14.56 -22.45
C GLY A 183 -4.30 15.36 -21.29
N GLY A 184 -3.71 14.71 -20.27
CA GLY A 184 -3.07 15.35 -19.12
C GLY A 184 -4.04 15.79 -18.02
N GLN A 185 -5.33 15.43 -18.07
CA GLN A 185 -6.25 15.69 -16.97
C GLN A 185 -5.95 14.76 -15.79
N ILE A 186 -5.64 15.33 -14.64
CA ILE A 186 -5.45 14.57 -13.40
C ILE A 186 -6.81 14.05 -12.90
N LEU A 187 -6.81 12.80 -12.45
CA LEU A 187 -7.96 12.12 -11.87
C LEU A 187 -7.63 11.59 -10.47
N ASN A 188 -8.63 11.65 -9.59
CA ASN A 188 -8.57 11.03 -8.27
C ASN A 188 -8.81 9.53 -8.41
N ILE A 189 -7.87 8.70 -8.01
CA ILE A 189 -8.02 7.24 -8.04
C ILE A 189 -8.17 6.71 -6.62
N ASN A 190 -9.09 5.78 -6.41
CA ASN A 190 -9.15 5.05 -5.14
C ASN A 190 -7.85 4.28 -4.93
N ALA A 191 -7.23 4.44 -3.75
CA ALA A 191 -5.91 3.88 -3.48
C ALA A 191 -5.89 2.34 -3.43
N ASP A 192 -7.01 1.69 -3.09
CA ASP A 192 -7.12 0.23 -3.14
C ASP A 192 -7.18 -0.26 -4.60
N PHE A 193 -7.92 0.45 -5.48
CA PHE A 193 -7.93 0.15 -6.92
C PHE A 193 -6.55 0.39 -7.56
N ALA A 194 -5.93 1.53 -7.29
CA ALA A 194 -4.59 1.83 -7.81
C ALA A 194 -3.55 0.78 -7.37
N ALA A 195 -3.62 0.32 -6.11
CA ALA A 195 -2.77 -0.73 -5.61
C ALA A 195 -3.03 -2.06 -6.33
N ASN A 196 -4.29 -2.43 -6.57
CA ASN A 196 -4.66 -3.65 -7.27
C ASN A 196 -4.12 -3.66 -8.71
N GLU A 197 -4.30 -2.56 -9.46
CA GLU A 197 -3.79 -2.45 -10.82
C GLU A 197 -2.26 -2.54 -10.88
N LEU A 198 -1.56 -1.86 -9.96
CA LEU A 198 -0.11 -1.97 -9.83
C LEU A 198 0.32 -3.42 -9.55
N VAL A 199 -0.37 -4.09 -8.62
CA VAL A 199 -0.08 -5.47 -8.23
C VAL A 199 -0.32 -6.45 -9.38
N GLN A 200 -1.37 -6.28 -10.17
CA GLN A 200 -1.64 -7.13 -11.34
C GLN A 200 -0.52 -7.06 -12.39
N VAL A 201 0.01 -5.85 -12.66
CA VAL A 201 1.10 -5.67 -13.62
C VAL A 201 2.44 -6.15 -13.05
N LEU A 202 2.72 -5.85 -11.79
CA LEU A 202 4.01 -6.13 -11.15
C LEU A 202 4.12 -7.60 -10.71
N GLN A 203 3.01 -8.22 -10.29
CA GLN A 203 2.94 -9.57 -9.71
C GLN A 203 3.94 -9.77 -8.56
N PRO A 204 3.87 -8.97 -7.49
CA PRO A 204 4.82 -9.04 -6.39
C PRO A 204 4.63 -10.31 -5.56
N TYR A 205 5.65 -10.68 -4.78
CA TYR A 205 5.56 -11.83 -3.88
C TYR A 205 4.75 -11.54 -2.62
N LYS A 206 4.78 -10.29 -2.16
CA LYS A 206 4.04 -9.83 -0.98
C LYS A 206 3.21 -8.60 -1.30
N ILE A 207 1.97 -8.62 -0.87
CA ILE A 207 1.08 -7.47 -0.92
C ILE A 207 0.59 -7.22 0.51
N VAL A 208 0.85 -6.03 1.03
CA VAL A 208 0.47 -5.67 2.40
C VAL A 208 -0.43 -4.45 2.39
N PHE A 209 -1.63 -4.60 2.93
CA PHE A 209 -2.54 -3.49 3.17
C PHE A 209 -2.38 -3.03 4.62
N LEU A 210 -1.81 -1.85 4.82
CA LEU A 210 -1.67 -1.25 6.15
C LEU A 210 -2.93 -0.47 6.52
N THR A 211 -3.48 -0.80 7.68
CA THR A 211 -4.67 -0.17 8.26
C THR A 211 -4.41 0.23 9.71
N GLY A 212 -5.13 1.23 10.22
CA GLY A 212 -5.03 1.62 11.63
C GLY A 212 -5.62 0.57 12.58
N THR A 213 -6.48 -0.33 12.09
CA THR A 213 -7.08 -1.42 12.90
C THR A 213 -6.16 -2.65 13.01
N GLY A 214 -5.11 -2.72 12.21
CA GLY A 214 -4.16 -3.84 12.22
C GLY A 214 -4.66 -5.12 11.55
N GLY A 215 -5.89 -5.15 11.03
CA GLY A 215 -6.46 -6.33 10.40
C GLY A 215 -7.93 -6.17 10.08
N LEU A 216 -8.54 -7.28 9.70
CA LEU A 216 -9.98 -7.40 9.58
C LEU A 216 -10.56 -7.63 10.98
N LEU A 217 -11.58 -6.86 11.35
CA LEU A 217 -12.24 -7.02 12.64
C LEU A 217 -13.46 -7.95 12.50
N ASP A 218 -13.70 -8.77 13.52
CA ASP A 218 -14.93 -9.54 13.65
C ASP A 218 -16.08 -8.72 14.22
N GLY A 219 -17.23 -9.36 14.48
CA GLY A 219 -18.40 -8.70 15.07
C GLY A 219 -18.23 -8.21 16.50
N GLU A 220 -17.20 -8.65 17.20
CA GLU A 220 -16.83 -8.25 18.57
C GLU A 220 -15.71 -7.20 18.59
N GLY A 221 -15.20 -6.80 17.40
CA GLY A 221 -14.12 -5.83 17.26
C GLY A 221 -12.72 -6.42 17.47
N GLN A 222 -12.58 -7.74 17.45
CA GLN A 222 -11.29 -8.42 17.54
C GLN A 222 -10.69 -8.61 16.14
N VAL A 223 -9.36 -8.55 16.05
CA VAL A 223 -8.66 -8.79 14.78
C VAL A 223 -8.73 -10.28 14.45
N ILE A 224 -9.17 -10.60 13.24
CA ILE A 224 -9.14 -11.96 12.71
C ILE A 224 -7.72 -12.25 12.21
N ASP A 225 -7.06 -13.22 12.82
CA ASP A 225 -5.65 -13.53 12.55
C ASP A 225 -5.39 -14.06 11.13
N SER A 226 -6.32 -14.82 10.58
CA SER A 226 -6.17 -15.48 9.27
C SER A 226 -7.53 -15.83 8.68
N ILE A 227 -7.68 -15.64 7.38
CA ILE A 227 -8.88 -16.01 6.63
C ILE A 227 -8.45 -16.64 5.31
N ASN A 228 -9.00 -17.81 5.01
CA ASN A 228 -8.85 -18.41 3.69
C ASN A 228 -9.97 -17.94 2.78
N LEU A 229 -9.71 -16.89 1.99
CA LEU A 229 -10.70 -16.33 1.05
C LEU A 229 -11.10 -17.29 -0.09
N SER A 230 -10.38 -18.39 -0.29
CA SER A 230 -10.81 -19.39 -1.28
C SER A 230 -11.96 -20.25 -0.77
N THR A 231 -12.06 -20.46 0.55
CA THR A 231 -13.06 -21.36 1.18
C THR A 231 -14.05 -20.64 2.08
N GLU A 232 -13.66 -19.49 2.64
CA GLU A 232 -14.44 -18.77 3.67
C GLU A 232 -15.07 -17.47 3.16
N TYR A 233 -14.84 -17.09 1.89
CA TYR A 233 -15.30 -15.81 1.34
C TYR A 233 -16.81 -15.63 1.47
N GLU A 234 -17.62 -16.62 1.01
CA GLU A 234 -19.09 -16.53 1.02
C GLU A 234 -19.63 -16.42 2.46
N HIS A 235 -19.01 -17.15 3.40
CA HIS A 235 -19.38 -17.09 4.80
C HIS A 235 -19.06 -15.72 5.40
N LEU A 236 -17.87 -15.19 5.10
CA LEU A 236 -17.39 -13.90 5.59
C LEU A 236 -18.25 -12.75 5.07
N ILE A 237 -18.53 -12.70 3.74
CA ILE A 237 -19.27 -11.62 3.13
C ILE A 237 -20.75 -11.58 3.54
N ALA A 238 -21.28 -12.71 4.03
CA ALA A 238 -22.62 -12.82 4.56
C ALA A 238 -22.76 -12.29 6.00
N GLN A 239 -21.65 -11.98 6.67
CA GLN A 239 -21.70 -11.49 8.04
C GLN A 239 -22.28 -10.07 8.11
N PRO A 240 -23.21 -9.78 9.06
CA PRO A 240 -23.87 -8.47 9.15
C PRO A 240 -22.92 -7.33 9.51
N TRP A 241 -21.77 -7.64 10.12
CA TRP A 241 -20.73 -6.67 10.47
C TRP A 241 -19.76 -6.37 9.30
N ILE A 242 -19.77 -7.17 8.24
CA ILE A 242 -19.05 -6.89 7.00
C ILE A 242 -19.90 -6.00 6.09
N ASN A 243 -19.71 -4.69 6.22
CA ASN A 243 -20.46 -3.70 5.44
C ASN A 243 -19.57 -2.53 4.98
N GLY A 244 -20.13 -1.66 4.14
CA GLY A 244 -19.48 -0.43 3.68
C GLY A 244 -18.08 -0.64 3.10
N GLY A 245 -17.13 0.14 3.56
CA GLY A 245 -15.73 0.11 3.07
C GLY A 245 -14.99 -1.19 3.38
N MET A 246 -15.39 -1.92 4.45
CA MET A 246 -14.80 -3.22 4.78
C MET A 246 -15.20 -4.29 3.76
N ARG A 247 -16.49 -4.33 3.42
CA ARG A 247 -17.01 -5.23 2.37
C ARG A 247 -16.27 -5.01 1.04
N LEU A 248 -16.21 -3.75 0.60
CA LEU A 248 -15.49 -3.39 -0.63
C LEU A 248 -14.03 -3.85 -0.60
N LYS A 249 -13.34 -3.69 0.53
CA LYS A 249 -11.95 -4.13 0.68
C LYS A 249 -11.81 -5.64 0.54
N ILE A 250 -12.68 -6.44 1.16
CA ILE A 250 -12.65 -7.91 1.06
C ILE A 250 -12.91 -8.36 -0.37
N GLU A 251 -13.89 -7.76 -1.04
CA GLU A 251 -14.22 -8.02 -2.45
C GLU A 251 -13.02 -7.73 -3.36
N GLN A 252 -12.33 -6.60 -3.14
CA GLN A 252 -11.13 -6.22 -3.88
C GLN A 252 -9.94 -7.19 -3.64
N ILE A 253 -9.72 -7.60 -2.40
CA ILE A 253 -8.66 -8.56 -2.07
C ILE A 253 -8.97 -9.93 -2.69
N LYS A 254 -10.22 -10.38 -2.63
CA LYS A 254 -10.63 -11.66 -3.26
C LYS A 254 -10.41 -11.63 -4.77
N ALA A 255 -10.89 -10.58 -5.45
CA ALA A 255 -10.68 -10.40 -6.87
C ALA A 255 -9.19 -10.37 -7.25
N LEU A 256 -8.36 -9.72 -6.42
CA LEU A 256 -6.92 -9.68 -6.59
C LEU A 256 -6.29 -11.07 -6.46
N LEU A 257 -6.62 -11.82 -5.40
CA LEU A 257 -6.10 -13.19 -5.17
C LEU A 257 -6.44 -14.15 -6.30
N ASP A 258 -7.62 -13.99 -6.91
CA ASP A 258 -8.04 -14.84 -8.03
C ASP A 258 -7.23 -14.62 -9.31
N THR A 259 -6.52 -13.49 -9.42
CA THR A 259 -5.70 -13.13 -10.60
C THR A 259 -4.20 -13.32 -10.37
N LEU A 260 -3.76 -13.47 -9.13
CA LEU A 260 -2.35 -13.53 -8.77
C LEU A 260 -1.77 -14.95 -8.86
N PRO A 261 -0.46 -15.07 -9.13
CA PRO A 261 0.24 -16.35 -9.00
C PRO A 261 0.12 -16.91 -7.57
N LEU A 262 0.06 -18.24 -7.44
CA LEU A 262 0.05 -18.93 -6.14
C LEU A 262 1.29 -18.64 -5.26
N THR A 263 2.32 -18.00 -5.81
CA THR A 263 3.52 -17.56 -5.08
C THR A 263 3.35 -16.22 -4.39
N SER A 264 2.29 -15.47 -4.72
CA SER A 264 1.97 -14.21 -4.09
C SER A 264 1.16 -14.43 -2.81
N SER A 265 1.31 -13.56 -1.83
CA SER A 265 0.49 -13.54 -0.62
C SER A 265 0.00 -12.13 -0.33
N VAL A 266 -1.22 -12.05 0.20
CA VAL A 266 -1.86 -10.78 0.60
C VAL A 266 -2.08 -10.80 2.10
N SER A 267 -1.74 -9.70 2.77
CA SER A 267 -1.99 -9.54 4.20
C SER A 267 -2.54 -8.14 4.52
N ILE A 268 -3.29 -8.04 5.62
CA ILE A 268 -3.75 -6.79 6.22
C ILE A 268 -3.14 -6.71 7.60
N THR A 269 -2.40 -5.65 7.89
CA THR A 269 -1.72 -5.51 9.18
C THR A 269 -1.56 -4.03 9.57
N GLN A 270 -0.92 -3.77 10.70
CA GLN A 270 -0.55 -2.44 11.15
C GLN A 270 0.94 -2.14 10.87
N PRO A 271 1.34 -0.86 10.83
CA PRO A 271 2.71 -0.47 10.50
C PRO A 271 3.79 -1.11 11.37
N ALA A 272 3.55 -1.26 12.68
CA ALA A 272 4.50 -1.87 13.60
C ALA A 272 4.79 -3.35 13.32
N GLU A 273 3.84 -4.08 12.70
CA GLU A 273 3.97 -5.50 12.38
C GLU A 273 4.44 -5.73 10.92
N LEU A 274 4.62 -4.66 10.12
CA LEU A 274 4.96 -4.76 8.69
C LEU A 274 6.20 -5.63 8.44
N ALA A 275 7.27 -5.39 9.19
CA ALA A 275 8.52 -6.16 9.03
C ALA A 275 8.29 -7.64 9.35
N LYS A 276 7.58 -7.94 10.44
CA LYS A 276 7.24 -9.31 10.83
C LYS A 276 6.40 -10.00 9.77
N GLU A 277 5.39 -9.33 9.23
CA GLU A 277 4.50 -9.85 8.19
C GLU A 277 5.26 -10.22 6.91
N LEU A 278 6.25 -9.41 6.53
CA LEU A 278 7.07 -9.69 5.36
C LEU A 278 8.07 -10.85 5.56
N PHE A 279 8.42 -11.18 6.80
CA PHE A 279 9.37 -12.26 7.13
C PHE A 279 8.72 -13.53 7.67
N THR A 280 7.41 -13.57 7.85
CA THR A 280 6.69 -14.75 8.36
C THR A 280 5.63 -15.22 7.37
N HIS A 281 5.17 -16.46 7.53
CA HIS A 281 4.00 -17.00 6.82
C HIS A 281 2.69 -16.84 7.63
N LYS A 282 2.75 -16.18 8.80
CA LYS A 282 1.56 -15.90 9.58
C LYS A 282 0.80 -14.76 8.93
N GLY A 283 -0.36 -15.06 8.34
CA GLY A 283 -1.22 -14.07 7.68
C GLY A 283 -1.49 -14.33 6.20
N SER A 284 -1.09 -15.49 5.67
CA SER A 284 -1.46 -15.93 4.32
C SER A 284 -2.52 -17.01 4.35
#